data_42420a775c61a45fce79e560e7b37811
#
_entry.id   42420a775c61a45fce79e560e7b37811
#
_cell.length_a   1.000
_cell.length_b   1.000
_cell.length_c   1.000
_cell.angle_alpha   90.00
_cell.angle_beta   90.00
_cell.angle_gamma   90.00
#
_symmetry.space_group_name_H-M   'P 1'
#
loop_
_entity.id
_entity.type
_entity.pdbx_description
1 polymer ?
#
loop_
_entity_poly.entity_id
_entity_poly.type
_entity_poly.pdbx_seq_one_letter_code
_entity_poly.pdbx_strand_id
1 'polypeptide(L)'
;MDELPKTLDGSYERILREIDEEKRPYTYRLFQCLVISTRPLCVKELSELSAILPDAGSTLGFENGWRPENPEEFILSACSPLVTVVKDVRNNDANDGSEEKDNDYNDDDDDNAGDNINDDEDRVVQFSHFSVREYLTSDRIANTAHVSHFHILPKPAHALLARACLGVLLQLDYGLDDAKIRLLPLARYAAEHWVDYARFEDVSSDIQDMMDCLFDSNKPHLAAWLWLCDVENSRSRYQRTPSPTRPDAVPLYYAALCGFRDLSERLLRARPQDVNAWGGYYYTPLLAALHKEHPNIALLLLERGADVESRGRQLQTALYVASSCGYTEVVTLLIDRGANPNAQCDDEDVDVVKWTPLFVALQKGRLEIARILLRHGANVNYQDNFGRGPLHIASHHPSDDLALLLLDHSVDSNASDYWGRTALHEASSKGQIAVVTLFLERGAKVDARSKLGSTPLDEAKRYGHSEVVKLLLDHGADADAQMNDYRTAS
;
A
#
# COMPACT_ATOMS: atom_id res chain seq x y z
N MET A 1 -1.23 -29.24 -0.44
CA MET A 1 -0.63 -29.10 -1.78
C MET A 1 -0.72 -30.48 -2.42
N ASP A 2 -1.65 -30.64 -3.35
CA ASP A 2 -1.81 -31.90 -4.06
C ASP A 2 -0.57 -32.10 -4.95
N GLU A 3 0.06 -33.25 -4.84
CA GLU A 3 1.22 -33.61 -5.67
C GLU A 3 0.82 -33.62 -7.14
N LEU A 4 1.56 -32.87 -7.98
CA LEU A 4 1.42 -32.97 -9.44
C LEU A 4 1.55 -34.42 -9.90
N PRO A 5 0.77 -34.86 -10.91
CA PRO A 5 0.88 -36.20 -11.46
C PRO A 5 2.32 -36.49 -11.90
N LYS A 6 2.91 -37.62 -11.47
CA LYS A 6 4.28 -38.00 -11.82
C LYS A 6 4.54 -38.01 -13.34
N THR A 7 3.50 -38.17 -14.14
CA THR A 7 3.57 -38.15 -15.62
C THR A 7 3.85 -36.76 -16.20
N LEU A 8 3.43 -35.66 -15.54
CA LEU A 8 3.71 -34.30 -15.98
C LEU A 8 5.17 -33.91 -15.70
N ASP A 9 5.72 -34.27 -14.54
CA ASP A 9 7.13 -34.03 -14.22
C ASP A 9 8.06 -34.67 -15.25
N GLY A 10 7.81 -35.91 -15.62
CA GLY A 10 8.60 -36.61 -16.65
C GLY A 10 8.49 -35.96 -18.04
N SER A 11 7.36 -35.33 -18.36
CA SER A 11 7.20 -34.57 -19.60
C SER A 11 8.04 -33.25 -19.55
N TYR A 12 8.02 -32.53 -18.42
CA TYR A 12 8.82 -31.32 -18.25
C TYR A 12 10.32 -31.63 -18.29
N GLU A 13 10.77 -32.67 -17.62
CA GLU A 13 12.17 -33.12 -17.68
C GLU A 13 12.64 -33.38 -19.11
N ARG A 14 11.83 -34.09 -19.91
CA ARG A 14 12.15 -34.38 -21.30
C ARG A 14 12.29 -33.07 -22.10
N ILE A 15 11.32 -32.17 -21.99
CA ILE A 15 11.35 -30.88 -22.71
C ILE A 15 12.58 -30.06 -22.31
N LEU A 16 12.89 -29.94 -21.01
CA LEU A 16 14.04 -29.19 -20.52
C LEU A 16 15.38 -29.79 -20.97
N ARG A 17 15.47 -31.14 -21.13
CA ARG A 17 16.68 -31.78 -21.64
C ARG A 17 16.90 -31.53 -23.14
N GLU A 18 15.81 -31.37 -23.90
CA GLU A 18 15.87 -31.12 -25.35
C GLU A 18 16.26 -29.67 -25.67
N ILE A 19 16.31 -28.77 -24.68
CA ILE A 19 16.78 -27.40 -24.88
C ILE A 19 18.27 -27.41 -25.25
N ASP A 20 18.58 -26.77 -26.37
CA ASP A 20 19.92 -26.60 -26.90
C ASP A 20 20.87 -25.99 -25.85
N GLU A 21 22.06 -26.52 -25.69
CA GLU A 21 23.04 -26.08 -24.68
C GLU A 21 23.39 -24.61 -24.82
N GLU A 22 23.46 -24.10 -26.04
CA GLU A 22 23.74 -22.69 -26.32
C GLU A 22 22.58 -21.78 -25.87
N LYS A 23 21.34 -22.28 -25.89
CA LYS A 23 20.13 -21.53 -25.49
C LYS A 23 19.81 -21.64 -24.00
N ARG A 24 20.37 -22.61 -23.27
CA ARG A 24 20.06 -22.86 -21.85
C ARG A 24 20.18 -21.62 -20.95
N PRO A 25 21.25 -20.81 -21.03
CA PRO A 25 21.39 -19.62 -20.20
C PRO A 25 20.28 -18.59 -20.45
N TYR A 26 19.87 -18.40 -21.70
CA TYR A 26 18.79 -17.50 -22.07
C TYR A 26 17.44 -18.03 -21.58
N THR A 27 17.17 -19.32 -21.83
CA THR A 27 15.94 -19.97 -21.38
C THR A 27 15.79 -19.92 -19.86
N TYR A 28 16.86 -20.15 -19.13
CA TYR A 28 16.85 -20.06 -17.67
C TYR A 28 16.48 -18.65 -17.19
N ARG A 29 17.02 -17.59 -17.79
CA ARG A 29 16.68 -16.22 -17.48
C ARG A 29 15.23 -15.90 -17.82
N LEU A 30 14.76 -16.31 -18.98
CA LEU A 30 13.35 -16.14 -19.36
C LEU A 30 12.43 -16.77 -18.32
N PHE A 31 12.74 -17.99 -17.88
CA PHE A 31 11.96 -18.66 -16.84
C PHE A 31 12.06 -17.91 -15.50
N GLN A 32 13.22 -17.42 -15.08
CA GLN A 32 13.34 -16.60 -13.89
C GLN A 32 12.44 -15.35 -13.98
N CYS A 33 12.45 -14.64 -15.10
CA CYS A 33 11.58 -13.50 -15.31
C CYS A 33 10.10 -13.85 -15.24
N LEU A 34 9.68 -14.92 -15.94
CA LEU A 34 8.27 -15.37 -15.96
C LEU A 34 7.78 -15.90 -14.60
N VAL A 35 8.68 -16.50 -13.81
CA VAL A 35 8.31 -17.05 -12.49
C VAL A 35 7.98 -15.96 -11.48
N ILE A 36 8.74 -14.86 -11.48
CA ILE A 36 8.65 -13.86 -10.42
C ILE A 36 8.04 -12.53 -10.85
N SER A 37 7.80 -12.33 -12.16
CA SER A 37 7.18 -11.09 -12.64
C SER A 37 5.85 -10.82 -11.93
N THR A 38 5.67 -9.58 -11.51
CA THR A 38 4.46 -9.09 -10.79
C THR A 38 3.25 -9.00 -11.70
N ARG A 39 3.47 -8.80 -13.01
CA ARG A 39 2.47 -8.90 -14.07
C ARG A 39 3.03 -9.67 -15.27
N PRO A 40 2.18 -10.15 -16.18
CA PRO A 40 2.66 -10.70 -17.45
C PRO A 40 3.53 -9.68 -18.20
N LEU A 41 4.67 -10.16 -18.71
CA LEU A 41 5.60 -9.37 -19.49
C LEU A 41 5.20 -9.41 -20.97
N CYS A 42 5.22 -8.26 -21.65
CA CYS A 42 5.05 -8.29 -23.09
C CYS A 42 6.29 -8.87 -23.78
N VAL A 43 6.12 -9.28 -25.04
CA VAL A 43 7.19 -9.90 -25.82
C VAL A 43 8.47 -9.04 -25.88
N LYS A 44 8.29 -7.72 -26.07
CA LYS A 44 9.41 -6.76 -26.14
C LYS A 44 10.13 -6.60 -24.79
N GLU A 45 9.36 -6.49 -23.69
CA GLU A 45 9.92 -6.41 -22.33
C GLU A 45 10.75 -7.63 -21.96
N LEU A 46 10.21 -8.83 -22.21
CA LEU A 46 10.89 -10.07 -21.91
C LEU A 46 12.15 -10.26 -22.77
N SER A 47 12.10 -9.84 -24.03
CA SER A 47 13.25 -9.87 -24.92
C SER A 47 14.38 -8.96 -24.40
N GLU A 48 14.08 -7.76 -23.94
CA GLU A 48 15.07 -6.87 -23.34
C GLU A 48 15.66 -7.45 -22.04
N LEU A 49 14.81 -8.01 -21.16
CA LEU A 49 15.26 -8.67 -19.94
C LEU A 49 16.22 -9.83 -20.22
N SER A 50 15.98 -10.59 -21.27
CA SER A 50 16.83 -11.73 -21.65
C SER A 50 18.18 -11.33 -22.23
N ALA A 51 18.28 -10.13 -22.80
CA ALA A 51 19.50 -9.57 -23.38
C ALA A 51 20.46 -8.98 -22.32
N ILE A 52 20.00 -8.75 -21.11
CA ILE A 52 20.81 -8.25 -20.01
C ILE A 52 21.70 -9.36 -19.48
N LEU A 53 23.00 -9.30 -19.79
CA LEU A 53 23.99 -10.25 -19.30
C LEU A 53 24.39 -9.92 -17.86
N PRO A 54 24.34 -10.88 -16.92
CA PRO A 54 24.98 -10.72 -15.64
C PRO A 54 26.48 -10.97 -15.80
N ASP A 55 27.28 -9.97 -16.12
CA ASP A 55 28.70 -10.13 -16.01
C ASP A 55 29.19 -9.93 -14.58
N ALA A 56 30.07 -10.82 -14.20
CA ALA A 56 30.80 -10.80 -12.96
C ALA A 56 31.56 -9.47 -12.80
N GLY A 57 30.97 -8.55 -12.04
CA GLY A 57 31.75 -7.50 -11.37
C GLY A 57 31.77 -6.09 -11.98
N SER A 58 30.99 -5.75 -12.99
CA SER A 58 30.93 -4.36 -13.47
C SER A 58 29.67 -4.07 -14.26
N THR A 59 29.12 -2.87 -14.06
CA THR A 59 28.05 -2.20 -14.80
C THR A 59 27.32 -3.06 -15.82
N LEU A 60 26.04 -3.35 -15.58
CA LEU A 60 25.16 -3.98 -16.54
C LEU A 60 25.31 -3.30 -17.91
N GLY A 61 26.15 -3.87 -18.75
CA GLY A 61 26.26 -3.50 -20.15
C GLY A 61 25.16 -4.24 -20.90
N PHE A 62 24.22 -3.50 -21.48
CA PHE A 62 23.59 -4.05 -22.67
C PHE A 62 24.72 -4.32 -23.66
N GLU A 63 24.93 -5.55 -24.11
CA GLU A 63 25.78 -5.75 -25.27
C GLU A 63 25.27 -4.84 -26.37
N ASN A 64 26.10 -3.87 -26.75
CA ASN A 64 25.74 -2.84 -27.71
C ASN A 64 25.12 -3.49 -28.96
N GLY A 65 23.80 -3.40 -29.08
CA GLY A 65 23.08 -3.70 -30.30
C GLY A 65 22.46 -5.10 -30.45
N TRP A 66 22.54 -6.01 -29.47
CA TRP A 66 21.89 -7.30 -29.60
C TRP A 66 20.42 -7.22 -29.14
N ARG A 67 19.56 -6.94 -30.13
CA ARG A 67 18.10 -7.17 -30.00
C ARG A 67 17.72 -8.16 -31.09
N PRO A 68 16.99 -9.25 -30.77
CA PRO A 68 16.53 -10.14 -31.81
C PRO A 68 15.64 -9.39 -32.79
N GLU A 69 15.86 -9.62 -34.11
CA GLU A 69 15.01 -9.02 -35.17
C GLU A 69 13.54 -9.43 -35.02
N ASN A 70 13.31 -10.65 -34.53
CA ASN A 70 11.97 -11.17 -34.18
C ASN A 70 11.97 -11.66 -32.71
N PRO A 71 11.59 -10.80 -31.77
CA PRO A 71 11.57 -11.15 -30.33
C PRO A 71 10.69 -12.35 -29.99
N GLU A 72 9.53 -12.50 -30.63
CA GLU A 72 8.62 -13.60 -30.40
C GLU A 72 9.16 -14.94 -30.85
N GLU A 73 9.68 -15.01 -32.08
CA GLU A 73 10.31 -16.23 -32.61
C GLU A 73 11.49 -16.65 -31.75
N PHE A 74 12.26 -15.68 -31.27
CA PHE A 74 13.38 -15.94 -30.34
C PHE A 74 12.90 -16.59 -29.06
N ILE A 75 11.88 -16.01 -28.37
CA ILE A 75 11.32 -16.52 -27.12
C ILE A 75 10.73 -17.91 -27.33
N LEU A 76 9.93 -18.09 -28.37
CA LEU A 76 9.30 -19.40 -28.67
C LEU A 76 10.35 -20.44 -29.06
N SER A 77 11.40 -20.07 -29.82
CA SER A 77 12.47 -21.01 -30.17
C SER A 77 13.29 -21.48 -28.96
N ALA A 78 13.36 -20.65 -27.92
CA ALA A 78 14.11 -20.97 -26.70
C ALA A 78 13.30 -21.79 -25.70
N CYS A 79 11.97 -21.56 -25.61
CA CYS A 79 11.14 -22.01 -24.48
C CYS A 79 9.94 -22.88 -24.87
N SER A 80 9.60 -23.03 -26.17
CA SER A 80 8.48 -23.87 -26.60
C SER A 80 8.78 -25.36 -26.29
N PRO A 81 7.80 -26.15 -25.81
CA PRO A 81 6.37 -25.86 -25.63
C PRO A 81 5.97 -25.38 -24.22
N LEU A 82 6.91 -24.98 -23.36
CA LEU A 82 6.63 -24.59 -21.97
C LEU A 82 6.03 -23.19 -21.86
N VAL A 83 6.15 -22.38 -22.92
CA VAL A 83 5.74 -20.97 -22.95
C VAL A 83 4.85 -20.71 -24.16
N THR A 84 3.84 -19.85 -23.99
CA THR A 84 2.94 -19.38 -25.05
C THR A 84 2.89 -17.87 -25.08
N VAL A 85 2.60 -17.34 -26.27
CA VAL A 85 2.33 -15.90 -26.45
C VAL A 85 0.84 -15.74 -26.70
N VAL A 86 0.20 -14.89 -25.89
CA VAL A 86 -1.24 -14.63 -25.96
C VAL A 86 -1.51 -13.13 -26.07
N LYS A 87 -2.67 -12.77 -26.60
CA LYS A 87 -3.10 -11.36 -26.63
C LYS A 87 -3.56 -10.95 -25.22
N ASP A 88 -3.12 -9.78 -24.72
CA ASP A 88 -3.56 -9.26 -23.42
C ASP A 88 -4.97 -8.69 -23.53
N VAL A 89 -5.93 -9.35 -22.92
CA VAL A 89 -7.36 -8.98 -22.96
C VAL A 89 -7.67 -7.77 -22.05
N ARG A 90 -6.75 -7.40 -21.15
CA ARG A 90 -6.99 -6.38 -20.11
C ARG A 90 -6.99 -4.94 -20.62
N ASN A 91 -6.47 -4.67 -21.80
CA ASN A 91 -6.45 -3.33 -22.40
C ASN A 91 -7.78 -2.94 -23.10
N ASN A 92 -8.71 -3.89 -23.30
CA ASN A 92 -9.98 -3.61 -23.98
C ASN A 92 -11.07 -3.03 -23.06
N ASP A 93 -10.99 -3.22 -21.73
CA ASP A 93 -12.04 -2.74 -20.81
C ASP A 93 -11.91 -1.27 -20.41
N ALA A 94 -10.82 -0.59 -20.80
CA ALA A 94 -10.61 0.83 -20.50
C ALA A 94 -11.26 1.79 -21.51
N ASN A 95 -11.82 1.28 -22.61
CA ASN A 95 -12.38 2.09 -23.70
C ASN A 95 -13.91 1.97 -23.86
N ASP A 96 -14.59 1.21 -22.97
CA ASP A 96 -16.06 1.07 -22.99
C ASP A 96 -16.71 1.87 -21.84
N GLY A 97 -16.45 3.16 -21.82
CA GLY A 97 -17.09 4.15 -20.95
C GLY A 97 -18.08 4.99 -21.74
N SER A 98 -19.30 4.47 -21.90
CA SER A 98 -20.56 5.20 -22.16
C SER A 98 -20.41 6.65 -22.65
N GLU A 99 -20.37 6.85 -23.96
CA GLU A 99 -20.82 8.09 -24.58
C GLU A 99 -22.33 8.00 -24.86
N GLU A 100 -23.10 8.76 -24.08
CA GLU A 100 -24.45 9.16 -24.44
C GLU A 100 -24.36 9.94 -25.75
N LYS A 101 -25.11 9.46 -26.75
CA LYS A 101 -25.27 10.09 -28.06
C LYS A 101 -26.12 11.35 -27.90
N ASP A 102 -25.53 12.49 -28.09
CA ASP A 102 -26.26 13.64 -28.62
C ASP A 102 -25.85 13.90 -30.09
N ASN A 103 -26.89 13.91 -30.92
CA ASN A 103 -26.79 14.11 -32.36
C ASN A 103 -26.45 15.57 -32.70
N ASP A 104 -25.74 15.77 -33.75
CA ASP A 104 -25.90 16.60 -34.91
C ASP A 104 -24.63 17.38 -35.30
N TYR A 105 -24.19 17.13 -36.45
CA TYR A 105 -23.76 17.93 -37.59
C TYR A 105 -22.63 17.26 -38.39
N ASN A 106 -22.99 17.09 -39.70
CA ASN A 106 -22.10 16.68 -40.78
C ASN A 106 -20.90 17.62 -40.92
N ASP A 107 -19.73 17.05 -41.21
CA ASP A 107 -18.96 17.48 -42.38
C ASP A 107 -17.96 16.39 -42.79
N ASP A 108 -18.01 16.08 -44.09
CA ASP A 108 -17.08 15.19 -44.78
C ASP A 108 -15.66 15.78 -44.73
N ASP A 109 -14.67 14.96 -44.39
CA ASP A 109 -13.40 14.92 -45.11
C ASP A 109 -12.64 13.63 -44.76
N ASP A 110 -12.45 12.83 -45.82
CA ASP A 110 -11.55 11.69 -45.92
C ASP A 110 -10.12 12.07 -45.55
N ASP A 111 -9.56 11.42 -44.54
CA ASP A 111 -8.14 11.04 -44.58
C ASP A 111 -7.91 9.83 -43.65
N ASN A 112 -8.12 8.67 -44.27
CA ASN A 112 -7.85 7.36 -43.70
C ASN A 112 -6.32 7.11 -43.67
N ALA A 113 -5.62 7.72 -42.71
CA ALA A 113 -4.29 7.29 -42.31
C ALA A 113 -4.45 6.22 -41.22
N GLY A 114 -4.53 4.97 -41.65
CA GLY A 114 -4.54 3.82 -40.75
C GLY A 114 -3.33 3.87 -39.83
N ASP A 115 -3.55 4.31 -38.60
CA ASP A 115 -2.65 4.04 -37.50
C ASP A 115 -2.60 2.52 -37.31
N ASN A 116 -1.56 1.91 -37.85
CA ASN A 116 -1.10 0.59 -37.42
C ASN A 116 -0.69 0.70 -35.96
N ILE A 117 -1.67 0.63 -35.05
CA ILE A 117 -1.46 0.41 -33.62
C ILE A 117 -0.63 -0.86 -33.55
N ASN A 118 0.57 -0.76 -32.97
CA ASN A 118 1.55 -1.83 -32.85
C ASN A 118 0.90 -3.03 -32.15
N ASP A 119 0.48 -4.03 -32.91
CA ASP A 119 -0.10 -5.31 -32.46
C ASP A 119 0.81 -6.07 -31.47
N ASP A 120 2.09 -5.69 -31.39
CA ASP A 120 3.10 -6.32 -30.52
C ASP A 120 3.10 -5.83 -29.06
N GLU A 121 2.49 -4.68 -28.75
CA GLU A 121 2.41 -4.17 -27.36
C GLU A 121 1.32 -4.92 -26.55
N ASP A 122 0.35 -5.52 -27.21
CA ASP A 122 -0.74 -6.26 -26.60
C ASP A 122 -0.45 -7.77 -26.45
N ARG A 123 0.74 -8.23 -26.82
CA ARG A 123 1.09 -9.65 -26.75
C ARG A 123 1.98 -9.94 -25.55
N VAL A 124 1.46 -10.77 -24.63
CA VAL A 124 2.15 -11.17 -23.40
C VAL A 124 2.60 -12.62 -23.43
N VAL A 125 3.69 -12.87 -22.73
CA VAL A 125 4.31 -14.19 -22.61
C VAL A 125 3.91 -14.82 -21.28
N GLN A 126 3.48 -16.07 -21.33
CA GLN A 126 3.12 -16.81 -20.11
C GLN A 126 3.48 -18.29 -20.24
N PHE A 127 3.56 -18.98 -19.12
CA PHE A 127 3.67 -20.44 -19.13
C PHE A 127 2.43 -21.09 -19.75
N SER A 128 2.64 -22.12 -20.58
CA SER A 128 1.56 -22.89 -21.21
C SER A 128 0.64 -23.55 -20.19
N HIS A 129 1.16 -23.84 -18.99
CA HIS A 129 0.40 -24.36 -17.87
C HIS A 129 0.99 -23.89 -16.54
N PHE A 130 0.15 -23.60 -15.55
CA PHE A 130 0.59 -23.08 -14.24
C PHE A 130 1.57 -24.04 -13.52
N SER A 131 1.45 -25.34 -13.71
CA SER A 131 2.32 -26.37 -13.11
C SER A 131 3.76 -26.31 -13.60
N VAL A 132 4.06 -25.64 -14.73
CA VAL A 132 5.45 -25.41 -15.16
C VAL A 132 6.16 -24.53 -14.14
N ARG A 133 5.52 -23.43 -13.69
CA ARG A 133 6.04 -22.56 -12.66
C ARG A 133 6.31 -23.31 -11.35
N GLU A 134 5.32 -24.13 -10.90
CA GLU A 134 5.46 -24.93 -9.69
C GLU A 134 6.60 -25.95 -9.79
N TYR A 135 6.76 -26.58 -10.95
CA TYR A 135 7.84 -27.53 -11.19
C TYR A 135 9.22 -26.86 -11.13
N LEU A 136 9.40 -25.70 -11.82
CA LEU A 136 10.67 -24.97 -11.87
C LEU A 136 11.13 -24.43 -10.50
N THR A 137 10.20 -24.21 -9.57
CA THR A 137 10.51 -23.73 -8.21
C THR A 137 10.54 -24.81 -7.14
N SER A 138 10.26 -26.07 -7.50
CA SER A 138 10.14 -27.17 -6.56
C SER A 138 11.48 -27.88 -6.28
N ASP A 139 11.58 -28.51 -5.10
CA ASP A 139 12.71 -29.38 -4.75
C ASP A 139 12.84 -30.60 -5.68
N ARG A 140 11.79 -30.95 -6.43
CA ARG A 140 11.80 -32.05 -7.39
C ARG A 140 12.78 -31.81 -8.52
N ILE A 141 12.77 -30.63 -9.15
CA ILE A 141 13.73 -30.28 -10.20
C ILE A 141 15.14 -30.13 -9.61
N ALA A 142 15.28 -29.57 -8.40
CA ALA A 142 16.58 -29.43 -7.73
C ALA A 142 17.30 -30.77 -7.54
N ASN A 143 16.56 -31.84 -7.31
CA ASN A 143 17.08 -33.20 -7.08
C ASN A 143 17.23 -34.01 -8.36
N THR A 144 16.91 -33.46 -9.54
CA THR A 144 16.97 -34.17 -10.82
C THR A 144 18.25 -33.80 -11.58
N ALA A 145 19.27 -34.68 -11.58
CA ALA A 145 20.64 -34.40 -12.01
C ALA A 145 20.80 -33.72 -13.39
N HIS A 146 19.91 -34.01 -14.34
CA HIS A 146 20.02 -33.52 -15.72
C HIS A 146 19.35 -32.17 -15.98
N VAL A 147 18.46 -31.72 -15.11
CA VAL A 147 17.67 -30.46 -15.26
C VAL A 147 17.72 -29.54 -14.03
N SER A 148 18.48 -29.92 -13.00
CA SER A 148 18.61 -29.13 -11.76
C SER A 148 19.13 -27.72 -11.99
N HIS A 149 19.85 -27.45 -13.08
CA HIS A 149 20.30 -26.13 -13.48
C HIS A 149 19.15 -25.20 -13.88
N PHE A 150 17.95 -25.71 -14.14
CA PHE A 150 16.75 -24.91 -14.35
C PHE A 150 15.96 -24.64 -13.05
N HIS A 151 16.42 -25.15 -11.90
CA HIS A 151 15.80 -24.82 -10.61
C HIS A 151 15.90 -23.34 -10.31
N ILE A 152 14.76 -22.70 -10.11
CA ILE A 152 14.68 -21.26 -9.87
C ILE A 152 14.56 -20.97 -8.39
N LEU A 153 15.60 -20.36 -7.85
CA LEU A 153 15.60 -19.83 -6.49
C LEU A 153 15.03 -18.40 -6.49
N PRO A 154 14.10 -18.09 -5.59
CA PRO A 154 13.42 -16.78 -5.57
C PRO A 154 14.39 -15.61 -5.44
N LYS A 155 15.29 -15.61 -4.46
CA LYS A 155 16.21 -14.49 -4.21
C LYS A 155 17.10 -14.13 -5.40
N PRO A 156 17.84 -15.06 -6.03
CA PRO A 156 18.62 -14.76 -7.25
C PRO A 156 17.75 -14.23 -8.40
N ALA A 157 16.54 -14.75 -8.56
CA ALA A 157 15.63 -14.32 -9.62
C ALA A 157 15.12 -12.89 -9.36
N HIS A 158 14.74 -12.54 -8.13
CA HIS A 158 14.40 -11.17 -7.75
C HIS A 158 15.60 -10.22 -7.93
N ALA A 159 16.81 -10.63 -7.55
CA ALA A 159 18.02 -9.84 -7.74
C ALA A 159 18.32 -9.58 -9.23
N LEU A 160 18.08 -10.57 -10.08
CA LEU A 160 18.23 -10.42 -11.53
C LEU A 160 17.28 -9.35 -12.07
N LEU A 161 15.99 -9.43 -11.76
CA LEU A 161 15.00 -8.46 -12.24
C LEU A 161 15.22 -7.06 -11.65
N ALA A 162 15.58 -6.97 -10.37
CA ALA A 162 15.92 -5.69 -9.75
C ALA A 162 17.10 -5.00 -10.45
N ARG A 163 18.18 -5.76 -10.74
CA ARG A 163 19.35 -5.25 -11.50
C ARG A 163 18.97 -4.82 -12.90
N ALA A 164 18.19 -5.64 -13.60
CA ALA A 164 17.75 -5.34 -14.96
C ALA A 164 16.94 -4.04 -15.01
N CYS A 165 15.93 -3.93 -14.14
CA CYS A 165 15.12 -2.72 -14.04
C CYS A 165 15.95 -1.48 -13.69
N LEU A 166 16.81 -1.56 -12.67
CA LEU A 166 17.70 -0.46 -12.30
C LEU A 166 18.67 -0.11 -13.44
N GLY A 167 19.20 -1.11 -14.16
CA GLY A 167 20.06 -0.89 -15.31
C GLY A 167 19.42 -0.04 -16.39
N VAL A 168 18.12 -0.23 -16.65
CA VAL A 168 17.36 0.62 -17.57
C VAL A 168 17.15 2.01 -16.97
N LEU A 169 16.72 2.11 -15.72
CA LEU A 169 16.46 3.41 -15.08
C LEU A 169 17.69 4.30 -14.98
N LEU A 170 18.88 3.70 -14.81
CA LEU A 170 20.16 4.42 -14.75
C LEU A 170 20.66 4.92 -16.11
N GLN A 171 19.99 4.59 -17.22
CA GLN A 171 20.26 5.16 -18.55
C GLN A 171 19.39 6.37 -18.85
N LEU A 172 18.37 6.63 -18.02
CA LEU A 172 17.42 7.71 -18.23
C LEU A 172 17.96 9.05 -17.70
N ASP A 173 17.62 10.12 -18.38
CA ASP A 173 18.05 11.48 -18.06
C ASP A 173 16.91 12.51 -18.16
N TYR A 174 17.22 13.79 -17.95
CA TYR A 174 16.25 14.89 -18.07
C TYR A 174 15.74 15.11 -19.50
N GLY A 175 16.37 14.54 -20.49
CA GLY A 175 15.95 14.60 -21.89
C GLY A 175 14.95 13.51 -22.28
N LEU A 176 14.42 12.78 -21.31
CA LEU A 176 13.42 11.74 -21.53
C LEU A 176 12.09 12.38 -21.99
N ASP A 177 11.51 11.82 -23.04
CA ASP A 177 10.22 12.17 -23.58
C ASP A 177 9.46 10.90 -24.04
N ASP A 178 8.21 11.06 -24.44
CA ASP A 178 7.40 9.92 -24.88
C ASP A 178 7.96 9.20 -26.11
N ALA A 179 8.71 9.89 -26.98
CA ALA A 179 9.33 9.27 -28.15
C ALA A 179 10.48 8.34 -27.73
N LYS A 180 11.31 8.77 -26.77
CA LYS A 180 12.40 7.95 -26.23
C LYS A 180 11.88 6.75 -25.44
N ILE A 181 10.78 6.90 -24.68
CA ILE A 181 10.18 5.79 -23.93
C ILE A 181 9.75 4.67 -24.88
N ARG A 182 9.18 5.01 -26.05
CA ARG A 182 8.78 4.00 -27.05
C ARG A 182 9.97 3.15 -27.55
N LEU A 183 11.18 3.68 -27.47
CA LEU A 183 12.41 2.96 -27.82
C LEU A 183 12.97 2.08 -26.66
N LEU A 184 12.38 2.21 -25.46
CA LEU A 184 12.78 1.50 -24.25
C LEU A 184 11.56 0.73 -23.67
N PRO A 185 11.15 -0.38 -24.28
CA PRO A 185 9.94 -1.11 -23.86
C PRO A 185 9.92 -1.45 -22.38
N LEU A 186 11.07 -1.77 -21.79
CA LEU A 186 11.21 -2.14 -20.38
C LEU A 186 11.13 -0.94 -19.41
N ALA A 187 11.24 0.31 -19.88
CA ALA A 187 11.39 1.47 -18.98
C ALA A 187 10.19 1.68 -18.05
N ARG A 188 8.96 1.53 -18.56
CA ARG A 188 7.74 1.66 -17.73
C ARG A 188 7.63 0.52 -16.73
N TYR A 189 7.82 -0.70 -17.19
CA TYR A 189 7.83 -1.88 -16.31
C TYR A 189 8.88 -1.73 -15.20
N ALA A 190 10.09 -1.34 -15.58
CA ALA A 190 11.18 -1.11 -14.64
C ALA A 190 10.81 -0.06 -13.59
N ALA A 191 10.22 1.06 -14.01
CA ALA A 191 9.81 2.13 -13.09
C ALA A 191 8.75 1.69 -12.09
N GLU A 192 7.80 0.87 -12.51
CA GLU A 192 6.66 0.43 -11.70
C GLU A 192 7.03 -0.70 -10.71
N HIS A 193 7.96 -1.60 -11.08
CA HIS A 193 8.12 -2.87 -10.37
C HIS A 193 9.49 -3.11 -9.72
N TRP A 194 10.53 -2.30 -9.99
CA TRP A 194 11.86 -2.55 -9.44
C TRP A 194 11.90 -2.54 -7.91
N VAL A 195 11.04 -1.70 -7.28
CA VAL A 195 10.94 -1.58 -5.82
C VAL A 195 10.50 -2.91 -5.20
N ASP A 196 9.51 -3.58 -5.80
CA ASP A 196 8.98 -4.86 -5.30
C ASP A 196 10.07 -5.94 -5.33
N TYR A 197 10.86 -5.97 -6.41
CA TYR A 197 11.98 -6.91 -6.52
C TYR A 197 13.10 -6.60 -5.54
N ALA A 198 13.44 -5.33 -5.38
CA ALA A 198 14.50 -4.87 -4.47
C ALA A 198 14.16 -5.10 -2.99
N ARG A 199 12.86 -5.13 -2.64
CA ARG A 199 12.37 -5.38 -1.27
C ARG A 199 12.31 -6.84 -0.89
N PHE A 200 12.48 -7.76 -1.84
CA PHE A 200 12.46 -9.19 -1.56
C PHE A 200 13.69 -9.59 -0.75
N GLU A 201 13.50 -10.12 0.47
CA GLU A 201 14.55 -10.55 1.40
C GLU A 201 15.72 -9.53 1.46
N ASP A 202 16.98 -9.98 1.23
CA ASP A 202 18.17 -9.11 1.26
C ASP A 202 18.64 -8.66 -0.13
N VAL A 203 17.75 -8.65 -1.15
CA VAL A 203 18.13 -8.25 -2.53
C VAL A 203 18.67 -6.84 -2.59
N SER A 204 18.14 -5.91 -1.77
CA SER A 204 18.63 -4.53 -1.71
C SER A 204 20.13 -4.42 -1.40
N SER A 205 20.69 -5.37 -0.66
CA SER A 205 22.13 -5.44 -0.38
C SER A 205 22.94 -5.83 -1.61
N ASP A 206 22.38 -6.69 -2.48
CA ASP A 206 23.03 -7.15 -3.71
C ASP A 206 23.09 -6.10 -4.82
N ILE A 207 22.26 -5.04 -4.73
CA ILE A 207 22.10 -3.97 -5.73
C ILE A 207 22.41 -2.58 -5.15
N GLN A 208 23.11 -2.54 -4.03
CA GLN A 208 23.36 -1.33 -3.24
C GLN A 208 23.95 -0.19 -4.08
N ASP A 209 25.00 -0.45 -4.86
CA ASP A 209 25.69 0.56 -5.68
C ASP A 209 24.76 1.18 -6.73
N MET A 210 23.88 0.38 -7.32
CA MET A 210 22.89 0.85 -8.29
C MET A 210 21.82 1.72 -7.64
N MET A 211 21.36 1.34 -6.44
CA MET A 211 20.43 2.15 -5.66
C MET A 211 21.06 3.47 -5.24
N ASP A 212 22.31 3.47 -4.77
CA ASP A 212 23.03 4.68 -4.41
C ASP A 212 23.19 5.61 -5.63
N CYS A 213 23.40 5.03 -6.83
CA CYS A 213 23.45 5.78 -8.08
C CYS A 213 22.08 6.39 -8.47
N LEU A 214 20.98 5.64 -8.33
CA LEU A 214 19.62 6.11 -8.62
C LEU A 214 19.21 7.26 -7.69
N PHE A 215 19.55 7.16 -6.40
CA PHE A 215 19.20 8.14 -5.38
C PHE A 215 20.22 9.26 -5.20
N ASP A 216 21.23 9.37 -6.07
CA ASP A 216 22.17 10.50 -6.07
C ASP A 216 21.46 11.76 -6.58
N SER A 217 21.31 12.75 -5.71
CA SER A 217 20.67 14.03 -6.03
C SER A 217 21.36 14.87 -7.11
N ASN A 218 22.60 14.53 -7.46
CA ASN A 218 23.36 15.20 -8.53
C ASN A 218 23.14 14.57 -9.89
N LYS A 219 22.43 13.43 -9.96
CA LYS A 219 22.13 12.69 -11.18
C LYS A 219 20.65 12.83 -11.59
N PRO A 220 20.33 12.66 -12.86
CA PRO A 220 18.95 12.81 -13.35
C PRO A 220 18.05 11.59 -13.08
N HIS A 221 18.64 10.46 -12.68
CA HIS A 221 17.97 9.17 -12.70
C HIS A 221 16.75 9.11 -11.78
N LEU A 222 16.83 9.69 -10.56
CA LEU A 222 15.71 9.78 -9.64
C LEU A 222 14.56 10.58 -10.26
N ALA A 223 14.87 11.71 -10.91
CA ALA A 223 13.86 12.55 -11.57
C ALA A 223 13.17 11.81 -12.73
N ALA A 224 13.95 11.10 -13.54
CA ALA A 224 13.44 10.32 -14.66
C ALA A 224 12.56 9.15 -14.19
N TRP A 225 12.96 8.43 -13.14
CA TRP A 225 12.15 7.38 -12.53
C TRP A 225 10.80 7.92 -12.02
N LEU A 226 10.81 9.00 -11.23
CA LEU A 226 9.59 9.60 -10.67
C LEU A 226 8.67 10.18 -11.76
N TRP A 227 9.22 10.61 -12.87
CA TRP A 227 8.43 11.05 -14.01
C TRP A 227 7.73 9.90 -14.74
N LEU A 228 8.36 8.70 -14.76
CA LEU A 228 7.75 7.49 -15.33
C LEU A 228 6.66 6.90 -14.43
N CYS A 229 6.87 6.92 -13.12
CA CYS A 229 6.01 6.28 -12.13
C CYS A 229 5.68 7.24 -10.99
N ASP A 230 4.39 7.49 -10.76
CA ASP A 230 3.92 8.22 -9.58
C ASP A 230 3.95 7.29 -8.34
N VAL A 231 5.10 7.28 -7.66
CA VAL A 231 5.35 6.43 -6.48
C VAL A 231 4.48 6.86 -5.28
N GLU A 232 4.04 8.11 -5.26
CA GLU A 232 3.30 8.71 -4.15
C GLU A 232 1.80 8.45 -4.24
N ASN A 233 1.23 8.59 -5.43
CA ASN A 233 -0.20 8.48 -5.63
C ASN A 233 -0.56 7.93 -7.02
N SER A 234 -0.87 6.65 -7.08
CA SER A 234 -1.22 5.93 -8.30
C SER A 234 -2.45 6.46 -9.07
N ARG A 235 -3.14 7.49 -8.55
CA ARG A 235 -4.32 8.11 -9.17
C ARG A 235 -4.02 9.43 -9.88
N SER A 236 -2.83 10.02 -9.73
CA SER A 236 -2.48 11.34 -10.27
C SER A 236 -1.84 11.26 -11.68
N ARG A 237 -2.44 10.54 -12.62
CA ARG A 237 -1.98 10.51 -14.03
C ARG A 237 -2.21 11.82 -14.80
N TYR A 238 -2.77 12.86 -14.18
CA TYR A 238 -3.38 13.98 -14.90
C TYR A 238 -2.50 15.21 -15.14
N GLN A 239 -1.23 15.26 -14.69
CA GLN A 239 -0.34 16.40 -15.00
C GLN A 239 1.11 15.94 -15.18
N ARG A 240 1.36 15.13 -16.21
CA ARG A 240 2.74 14.89 -16.62
C ARG A 240 3.32 16.16 -17.24
N THR A 241 4.45 16.60 -16.69
CA THR A 241 5.31 17.59 -17.38
C THR A 241 5.85 16.96 -18.66
N PRO A 242 6.17 17.75 -19.71
CA PRO A 242 6.69 17.21 -20.96
C PRO A 242 8.00 16.39 -20.82
N SER A 243 8.75 16.65 -19.77
CA SER A 243 10.03 15.98 -19.46
C SER A 243 10.25 15.91 -17.95
N PRO A 244 11.18 15.04 -17.46
CA PRO A 244 11.51 14.95 -16.04
C PRO A 244 11.98 16.29 -15.47
N THR A 245 11.46 16.62 -14.31
CA THR A 245 11.88 17.80 -13.53
C THR A 245 12.54 17.35 -12.22
N ARG A 246 13.30 18.26 -11.62
CA ARG A 246 13.91 17.96 -10.31
C ARG A 246 12.80 17.63 -9.30
N PRO A 247 12.94 16.53 -8.53
CA PRO A 247 11.97 16.17 -7.51
C PRO A 247 11.80 17.26 -6.43
N ASP A 248 10.58 17.43 -5.95
CA ASP A 248 10.28 18.38 -4.87
C ASP A 248 10.84 17.90 -3.51
N ALA A 249 10.93 16.60 -3.32
CA ALA A 249 11.48 16.00 -2.11
C ALA A 249 12.92 15.50 -2.29
N VAL A 250 13.62 15.36 -1.17
CA VAL A 250 14.99 14.82 -1.13
C VAL A 250 15.01 13.29 -1.34
N PRO A 251 16.14 12.70 -1.77
CA PRO A 251 16.27 11.25 -1.94
C PRO A 251 15.86 10.43 -0.71
N LEU A 252 16.15 10.91 0.50
CA LEU A 252 15.77 10.26 1.76
C LEU A 252 14.26 10.07 1.88
N TYR A 253 13.46 11.03 1.42
CA TYR A 253 12.01 10.93 1.42
C TYR A 253 11.53 9.73 0.58
N TYR A 254 12.05 9.58 -0.63
CA TYR A 254 11.67 8.47 -1.53
C TYR A 254 12.22 7.13 -1.04
N ALA A 255 13.41 7.10 -0.44
CA ALA A 255 13.96 5.89 0.19
C ALA A 255 13.06 5.43 1.37
N ALA A 256 12.60 6.38 2.17
CA ALA A 256 11.69 6.12 3.28
C ALA A 256 10.30 5.66 2.80
N LEU A 257 9.78 6.29 1.75
CA LEU A 257 8.51 5.94 1.10
C LEU A 257 8.54 4.52 0.51
N CYS A 258 9.67 4.12 -0.10
CA CYS A 258 9.83 2.80 -0.71
C CYS A 258 10.25 1.69 0.28
N GLY A 259 10.52 2.00 1.54
CA GLY A 259 10.84 0.98 2.54
C GLY A 259 12.30 0.55 2.58
N PHE A 260 13.22 1.29 1.99
CA PHE A 260 14.65 0.96 1.94
C PHE A 260 15.41 1.47 3.18
N ARG A 261 15.42 0.66 4.24
CA ARG A 261 16.02 1.03 5.53
C ARG A 261 17.53 1.32 5.42
N ASP A 262 18.29 0.42 4.79
CA ASP A 262 19.74 0.54 4.70
C ASP A 262 20.17 1.71 3.82
N LEU A 263 19.44 1.95 2.72
CA LEU A 263 19.62 3.14 1.89
C LEU A 263 19.30 4.41 2.67
N SER A 264 18.19 4.43 3.43
CA SER A 264 17.82 5.57 4.28
C SER A 264 18.91 5.86 5.30
N GLU A 265 19.50 4.83 5.91
CA GLU A 265 20.60 5.00 6.85
C GLU A 265 21.88 5.57 6.18
N ARG A 266 22.22 5.13 4.99
CA ARG A 266 23.38 5.69 4.24
C ARG A 266 23.14 7.14 3.83
N LEU A 267 21.93 7.47 3.34
CA LEU A 267 21.56 8.84 2.99
C LEU A 267 21.60 9.77 4.21
N LEU A 268 21.13 9.32 5.37
CA LEU A 268 21.20 10.06 6.63
C LEU A 268 22.64 10.28 7.11
N ARG A 269 23.55 9.30 6.92
CA ARG A 269 24.98 9.48 7.23
C ARG A 269 25.62 10.52 6.33
N ALA A 270 25.26 10.53 5.04
CA ALA A 270 25.80 11.46 4.06
C ALA A 270 25.24 12.88 4.22
N ARG A 271 23.94 13.02 4.54
CA ARG A 271 23.21 14.27 4.68
C ARG A 271 22.26 14.25 5.88
N PRO A 272 22.76 14.40 7.11
CA PRO A 272 21.93 14.35 8.33
C PRO A 272 20.81 15.39 8.34
N GLN A 273 21.03 16.56 7.70
CA GLN A 273 20.05 17.64 7.62
C GLN A 273 18.76 17.27 6.84
N ASP A 274 18.81 16.24 5.99
CA ASP A 274 17.67 15.82 5.17
C ASP A 274 16.59 15.09 6.00
N VAL A 275 16.86 14.75 7.27
CA VAL A 275 15.92 14.07 8.16
C VAL A 275 14.59 14.79 8.30
N ASN A 276 14.61 16.12 8.26
CA ASN A 276 13.42 16.99 8.36
C ASN A 276 13.15 17.76 7.05
N ALA A 277 13.71 17.31 5.94
CA ALA A 277 13.48 17.97 4.67
C ALA A 277 12.00 17.92 4.29
N TRP A 278 11.51 19.07 3.85
CA TRP A 278 10.12 19.22 3.39
C TRP A 278 10.02 18.98 1.88
N GLY A 279 9.03 18.21 1.45
CA GLY A 279 8.71 17.94 0.05
C GLY A 279 7.89 16.67 -0.12
N GLY A 280 7.34 16.49 -1.32
CA GLY A 280 6.52 15.34 -1.69
C GLY A 280 5.11 15.34 -1.08
N TYR A 281 4.34 14.31 -1.40
CA TYR A 281 2.92 14.19 -1.04
C TYR A 281 2.69 14.09 0.48
N TYR A 282 3.58 13.43 1.21
CA TYR A 282 3.49 13.24 2.67
C TYR A 282 4.34 14.25 3.46
N TYR A 283 4.96 15.23 2.79
CA TYR A 283 5.71 16.37 3.32
C TYR A 283 7.05 16.04 3.98
N THR A 284 7.18 14.97 4.76
CA THR A 284 8.45 14.63 5.42
C THR A 284 8.79 13.15 5.25
N PRO A 285 10.09 12.76 5.34
CA PRO A 285 10.49 11.35 5.31
C PRO A 285 9.82 10.50 6.39
N LEU A 286 9.62 11.06 7.60
CA LEU A 286 8.96 10.37 8.70
C LEU A 286 7.51 10.02 8.37
N LEU A 287 6.75 10.99 7.85
CA LEU A 287 5.35 10.77 7.48
C LEU A 287 5.22 9.84 6.26
N ALA A 288 6.13 9.95 5.30
CA ALA A 288 6.18 9.03 4.17
C ALA A 288 6.38 7.57 4.62
N ALA A 289 7.33 7.33 5.53
CA ALA A 289 7.56 6.01 6.11
C ALA A 289 6.34 5.46 6.85
N LEU A 290 5.66 6.29 7.64
CA LEU A 290 4.48 5.88 8.42
C LEU A 290 3.28 5.54 7.53
N HIS A 291 2.97 6.38 6.53
CA HIS A 291 1.85 6.16 5.61
C HIS A 291 2.05 4.98 4.67
N LYS A 292 3.31 4.61 4.38
CA LYS A 292 3.66 3.46 3.53
C LYS A 292 4.01 2.20 4.33
N GLU A 293 3.65 2.17 5.61
CA GLU A 293 3.77 1.01 6.48
C GLU A 293 5.21 0.54 6.73
N HIS A 294 6.14 1.50 6.90
CA HIS A 294 7.55 1.23 7.19
C HIS A 294 7.97 1.69 8.61
N PRO A 295 7.44 1.09 9.70
CA PRO A 295 7.71 1.52 11.07
C PRO A 295 9.20 1.46 11.44
N ASN A 296 9.95 0.49 10.91
CA ASN A 296 11.39 0.39 11.16
C ASN A 296 12.20 1.58 10.63
N ILE A 297 11.74 2.20 9.53
CA ILE A 297 12.35 3.43 9.01
C ILE A 297 11.90 4.63 9.82
N ALA A 298 10.64 4.67 10.24
CA ALA A 298 10.15 5.71 11.13
C ALA A 298 10.95 5.74 12.45
N LEU A 299 11.23 4.59 13.05
CA LEU A 299 12.11 4.48 14.23
C LEU A 299 13.52 5.01 13.94
N LEU A 300 14.14 4.60 12.82
CA LEU A 300 15.45 5.10 12.40
C LEU A 300 15.45 6.63 12.24
N LEU A 301 14.46 7.20 11.57
CA LEU A 301 14.33 8.65 11.38
C LEU A 301 14.16 9.39 12.71
N LEU A 302 13.34 8.87 13.61
CA LEU A 302 13.19 9.42 14.95
C LEU A 302 14.52 9.35 15.72
N GLU A 303 15.24 8.24 15.69
CA GLU A 303 16.57 8.13 16.32
C GLU A 303 17.57 9.14 15.79
N ARG A 304 17.43 9.55 14.53
CA ARG A 304 18.29 10.55 13.88
C ARG A 304 17.76 11.98 13.97
N GLY A 305 16.74 12.23 14.82
CA GLY A 305 16.23 13.57 15.13
C GLY A 305 15.14 14.07 14.19
N ALA A 306 14.32 13.19 13.65
CA ALA A 306 13.11 13.60 12.95
C ALA A 306 12.18 14.37 13.89
N ASP A 307 11.59 15.43 13.38
CA ASP A 307 10.68 16.30 14.12
C ASP A 307 9.37 15.55 14.44
N VAL A 308 9.12 15.32 15.73
CA VAL A 308 7.95 14.60 16.24
C VAL A 308 6.64 15.37 16.03
N GLU A 309 6.71 16.69 15.89
CA GLU A 309 5.55 17.57 15.66
C GLU A 309 5.33 17.89 14.18
N SER A 310 6.12 17.30 13.26
CA SER A 310 5.92 17.50 11.83
C SER A 310 4.50 17.11 11.42
N ARG A 311 3.89 17.96 10.58
CA ARG A 311 2.51 17.81 10.14
C ARG A 311 2.44 17.50 8.65
N GLY A 312 1.64 16.51 8.31
CA GLY A 312 1.36 16.09 6.94
C GLY A 312 0.10 16.74 6.38
N ARG A 313 -0.47 16.10 5.38
CA ARG A 313 -1.79 16.48 4.85
C ARG A 313 -2.83 16.40 5.95
N GLN A 314 -3.83 17.27 5.90
CA GLN A 314 -4.87 17.36 6.92
C GLN A 314 -4.30 17.59 8.34
N LEU A 315 -3.12 18.24 8.42
CA LEU A 315 -2.40 18.53 9.67
C LEU A 315 -2.17 17.32 10.57
N GLN A 316 -2.17 16.09 9.98
CA GLN A 316 -1.92 14.85 10.71
C GLN A 316 -0.48 14.84 11.25
N THR A 317 -0.33 14.59 12.55
CA THR A 317 0.98 14.41 13.17
C THR A 317 1.48 12.96 13.00
N ALA A 318 2.79 12.75 13.16
CA ALA A 318 3.37 11.42 13.17
C ALA A 318 2.73 10.51 14.24
N LEU A 319 2.39 11.10 15.42
CA LEU A 319 1.72 10.36 16.50
C LEU A 319 0.30 9.92 16.10
N TYR A 320 -0.45 10.76 15.39
CA TYR A 320 -1.76 10.40 14.87
C TYR A 320 -1.68 9.23 13.88
N VAL A 321 -0.77 9.33 12.89
CA VAL A 321 -0.61 8.28 11.85
C VAL A 321 -0.15 6.97 12.49
N ALA A 322 0.87 7.00 13.37
CA ALA A 322 1.37 5.82 14.06
C ALA A 322 0.28 5.16 14.93
N SER A 323 -0.56 5.98 15.60
CA SER A 323 -1.69 5.47 16.40
C SER A 323 -2.76 4.80 15.55
N SER A 324 -3.08 5.36 14.38
CA SER A 324 -4.03 4.78 13.42
C SER A 324 -3.53 3.43 12.89
N CYS A 325 -2.28 3.38 12.46
CA CYS A 325 -1.66 2.17 11.90
C CYS A 325 -1.40 1.07 12.94
N GLY A 326 -1.26 1.42 14.22
CA GLY A 326 -1.01 0.44 15.28
C GLY A 326 0.47 0.22 15.59
N TYR A 327 1.35 1.18 15.29
CA TYR A 327 2.80 1.06 15.49
C TYR A 327 3.19 1.42 16.93
N THR A 328 2.99 0.50 17.85
CA THR A 328 3.16 0.70 19.31
C THR A 328 4.55 1.23 19.69
N GLU A 329 5.61 0.67 19.10
CA GLU A 329 6.99 1.11 19.38
C GLU A 329 7.23 2.55 18.88
N VAL A 330 6.72 2.90 17.71
CA VAL A 330 6.82 4.27 17.18
C VAL A 330 6.04 5.24 18.05
N VAL A 331 4.82 4.89 18.48
CA VAL A 331 4.01 5.69 19.40
C VAL A 331 4.76 5.95 20.71
N THR A 332 5.33 4.90 21.29
CA THR A 332 6.12 5.03 22.53
C THR A 332 7.30 6.00 22.34
N LEU A 333 8.06 5.82 21.26
CA LEU A 333 9.21 6.66 20.98
C LEU A 333 8.84 8.12 20.69
N LEU A 334 7.72 8.35 19.98
CA LEU A 334 7.20 9.71 19.73
C LEU A 334 6.82 10.40 21.04
N ILE A 335 6.11 9.71 21.91
CA ILE A 335 5.71 10.23 23.23
C ILE A 335 6.96 10.51 24.12
N ASP A 336 7.91 9.61 24.18
CA ASP A 336 9.16 9.77 24.96
C ASP A 336 9.97 10.98 24.47
N ARG A 337 9.81 11.36 23.19
CA ARG A 337 10.42 12.56 22.61
C ARG A 337 9.56 13.81 22.69
N GLY A 338 8.45 13.76 23.39
CA GLY A 338 7.60 14.91 23.70
C GLY A 338 6.54 15.22 22.64
N ALA A 339 6.17 14.26 21.80
CA ALA A 339 5.02 14.46 20.90
C ALA A 339 3.75 14.74 21.71
N ASN A 340 2.95 15.73 21.27
CA ASN A 340 1.73 16.11 21.95
C ASN A 340 0.61 15.06 21.77
N PRO A 341 0.20 14.35 22.83
CA PRO A 341 -0.86 13.31 22.73
C PRO A 341 -2.24 13.89 22.42
N ASN A 342 -2.40 15.21 22.49
CA ASN A 342 -3.64 15.92 22.25
C ASN A 342 -3.62 16.73 20.93
N ALA A 343 -2.62 16.52 20.08
CA ALA A 343 -2.57 17.20 18.80
C ALA A 343 -3.80 16.81 17.95
N GLN A 344 -4.48 17.83 17.42
CA GLN A 344 -5.64 17.66 16.58
C GLN A 344 -5.23 17.67 15.10
N CYS A 345 -5.88 16.84 14.30
CA CYS A 345 -5.87 16.98 12.85
C CYS A 345 -6.87 18.08 12.49
N ASP A 346 -6.44 19.10 11.75
CA ASP A 346 -7.33 20.12 11.17
C ASP A 346 -7.45 19.80 9.68
N ASP A 347 -8.67 19.60 9.20
CA ASP A 347 -8.94 19.55 7.77
C ASP A 347 -9.59 20.87 7.35
N GLU A 348 -8.99 21.55 6.36
CA GLU A 348 -9.54 22.81 5.82
C GLU A 348 -10.79 22.56 4.97
N ASP A 349 -11.04 21.33 4.53
CA ASP A 349 -12.25 20.95 3.79
C ASP A 349 -13.37 20.57 4.76
N VAL A 350 -14.39 21.37 4.74
CA VAL A 350 -15.69 21.34 5.42
C VAL A 350 -16.11 19.92 5.86
N ASP A 351 -16.40 19.79 7.16
CA ASP A 351 -17.03 18.63 7.81
C ASP A 351 -16.14 17.45 8.29
N VAL A 352 -14.84 17.57 8.31
CA VAL A 352 -14.02 16.48 8.83
C VAL A 352 -13.81 16.59 10.32
N VAL A 353 -14.04 15.48 10.98
CA VAL A 353 -13.98 15.28 12.42
C VAL A 353 -12.57 15.58 12.92
N LYS A 354 -12.38 16.59 13.78
CA LYS A 354 -11.11 16.83 14.47
C LYS A 354 -10.81 15.66 15.40
N TRP A 355 -9.88 14.82 15.01
CA TRP A 355 -9.52 13.68 15.82
C TRP A 355 -8.16 13.84 16.48
N THR A 356 -8.05 13.35 17.70
CA THR A 356 -6.79 13.20 18.42
C THR A 356 -6.19 11.82 18.21
N PRO A 357 -4.90 11.60 18.54
CA PRO A 357 -4.30 10.25 18.53
C PRO A 357 -5.10 9.23 19.35
N LEU A 358 -5.68 9.64 20.49
CA LEU A 358 -6.53 8.76 21.30
C LEU A 358 -7.80 8.35 20.53
N PHE A 359 -8.47 9.30 19.88
CA PHE A 359 -9.70 9.00 19.13
C PHE A 359 -9.47 8.01 18.01
N VAL A 360 -8.42 8.20 17.21
CA VAL A 360 -8.11 7.26 16.13
C VAL A 360 -7.69 5.89 16.68
N ALA A 361 -6.95 5.83 17.77
CA ALA A 361 -6.59 4.57 18.44
C ALA A 361 -7.84 3.80 18.92
N LEU A 362 -8.80 4.51 19.53
CA LEU A 362 -10.08 3.94 19.95
C LEU A 362 -10.88 3.46 18.74
N GLN A 363 -11.01 4.27 17.69
CA GLN A 363 -11.76 3.90 16.48
C GLN A 363 -11.19 2.66 15.80
N LYS A 364 -9.86 2.52 15.81
CA LYS A 364 -9.16 1.37 15.22
C LYS A 364 -8.99 0.18 16.18
N GLY A 365 -9.49 0.26 17.38
CA GLY A 365 -9.40 -0.81 18.38
C GLY A 365 -7.99 -1.06 18.93
N ARG A 366 -7.13 -0.03 18.95
CA ARG A 366 -5.73 -0.13 19.36
C ARG A 366 -5.57 0.01 20.86
N LEU A 367 -5.95 -1.02 21.63
CA LEU A 367 -6.02 -0.98 23.10
C LEU A 367 -4.68 -0.55 23.76
N GLU A 368 -3.55 -1.15 23.35
CA GLU A 368 -2.27 -0.83 23.98
C GLU A 368 -1.82 0.61 23.68
N ILE A 369 -2.07 1.10 22.48
CA ILE A 369 -1.79 2.49 22.12
C ILE A 369 -2.69 3.45 22.92
N ALA A 370 -3.97 3.15 23.05
CA ALA A 370 -4.88 3.96 23.89
C ALA A 370 -4.38 4.01 25.34
N ARG A 371 -3.89 2.88 25.88
CA ARG A 371 -3.29 2.80 27.21
C ARG A 371 -2.04 3.68 27.36
N ILE A 372 -1.14 3.64 26.37
CA ILE A 372 0.07 4.48 26.34
C ILE A 372 -0.32 5.96 26.31
N LEU A 373 -1.20 6.34 25.39
CA LEU A 373 -1.65 7.73 25.24
C LEU A 373 -2.29 8.28 26.52
N LEU A 374 -3.17 7.52 27.17
CA LEU A 374 -3.82 7.92 28.43
C LEU A 374 -2.83 8.09 29.56
N ARG A 375 -1.84 7.21 29.71
CA ARG A 375 -0.77 7.33 30.70
C ARG A 375 0.06 8.58 30.53
N HIS A 376 0.16 9.10 29.29
CA HIS A 376 0.93 10.29 28.95
C HIS A 376 0.07 11.53 28.74
N GLY A 377 -1.15 11.56 29.30
CA GLY A 377 -1.97 12.75 29.40
C GLY A 377 -2.85 13.03 28.17
N ALA A 378 -3.20 12.00 27.39
CA ALA A 378 -4.25 12.18 26.39
C ALA A 378 -5.58 12.54 27.07
N ASN A 379 -6.27 13.53 26.52
CA ASN A 379 -7.52 14.03 27.07
C ASN A 379 -8.66 13.03 26.87
N VAL A 380 -9.03 12.35 27.96
CA VAL A 380 -10.11 11.35 28.01
C VAL A 380 -11.50 11.94 27.82
N ASN A 381 -11.66 13.26 27.99
CA ASN A 381 -12.93 13.97 27.86
C ASN A 381 -13.00 14.86 26.61
N TYR A 382 -12.11 14.65 25.65
CA TYR A 382 -12.17 15.34 24.36
C TYR A 382 -13.46 14.95 23.62
N GLN A 383 -14.07 15.92 22.94
CA GLN A 383 -15.24 15.70 22.09
C GLN A 383 -14.94 16.08 20.64
N ASP A 384 -15.38 15.27 19.70
CA ASP A 384 -15.28 15.56 18.27
C ASP A 384 -16.30 16.63 17.83
N ASN A 385 -16.31 16.95 16.53
CA ASN A 385 -17.23 17.94 15.95
C ASN A 385 -18.73 17.54 16.02
N PHE A 386 -19.03 16.31 16.42
CA PHE A 386 -20.39 15.84 16.67
C PHE A 386 -20.71 15.79 18.17
N GLY A 387 -19.80 16.25 19.02
CA GLY A 387 -19.93 16.17 20.48
C GLY A 387 -19.67 14.75 21.02
N ARG A 388 -19.20 13.79 20.20
CA ARG A 388 -18.92 12.44 20.65
C ARG A 388 -17.64 12.39 21.45
N GLY A 389 -17.70 11.84 22.65
CA GLY A 389 -16.52 11.60 23.48
C GLY A 389 -15.92 10.19 23.24
N PRO A 390 -14.76 9.91 23.88
CA PRO A 390 -14.07 8.61 23.76
C PRO A 390 -14.93 7.38 24.04
N LEU A 391 -15.86 7.45 25.01
CA LEU A 391 -16.76 6.32 25.29
C LEU A 391 -17.76 6.05 24.16
N HIS A 392 -18.21 7.10 23.45
CA HIS A 392 -19.05 6.89 22.26
C HIS A 392 -18.31 6.08 21.20
N ILE A 393 -17.02 6.42 20.98
CA ILE A 393 -16.18 5.71 20.01
C ILE A 393 -15.88 4.29 20.47
N ALA A 394 -15.54 4.08 21.75
CA ALA A 394 -15.30 2.76 22.31
C ALA A 394 -16.53 1.84 22.21
N SER A 395 -17.74 2.40 22.33
CA SER A 395 -19.00 1.66 22.15
C SER A 395 -19.25 1.16 20.72
N HIS A 396 -18.37 1.45 19.77
CA HIS A 396 -18.41 0.87 18.43
C HIS A 396 -17.68 -0.48 18.34
N HIS A 397 -16.87 -0.83 19.35
CA HIS A 397 -16.15 -2.09 19.38
C HIS A 397 -16.94 -3.18 20.12
N PRO A 398 -16.85 -4.44 19.67
CA PRO A 398 -17.54 -5.54 20.32
C PRO A 398 -16.92 -5.92 21.67
N SER A 399 -15.64 -5.60 21.92
CA SER A 399 -14.94 -5.82 23.18
C SER A 399 -15.16 -4.64 24.13
N ASP A 400 -15.35 -4.93 25.41
CA ASP A 400 -15.47 -3.96 26.50
C ASP A 400 -14.12 -3.42 27.01
N ASP A 401 -12.99 -3.97 26.57
CA ASP A 401 -11.64 -3.60 27.04
C ASP A 401 -11.35 -2.10 26.89
N LEU A 402 -11.74 -1.48 25.76
CA LEU A 402 -11.53 -0.05 25.54
C LEU A 402 -12.43 0.80 26.44
N ALA A 403 -13.68 0.39 26.63
CA ALA A 403 -14.61 1.08 27.50
C ALA A 403 -14.14 0.97 28.97
N LEU A 404 -13.67 -0.20 29.38
CA LEU A 404 -13.09 -0.44 30.70
C LEU A 404 -11.87 0.45 30.94
N LEU A 405 -10.94 0.46 29.99
CA LEU A 405 -9.76 1.32 30.04
C LEU A 405 -10.10 2.80 30.24
N LEU A 406 -11.09 3.31 29.50
CA LEU A 406 -11.52 4.70 29.61
C LEU A 406 -12.16 5.01 30.96
N LEU A 407 -13.04 4.11 31.45
CA LEU A 407 -13.72 4.26 32.74
C LEU A 407 -12.74 4.23 33.91
N ASP A 408 -11.65 3.48 33.83
CA ASP A 408 -10.56 3.49 34.82
C ASP A 408 -9.77 4.81 34.83
N HIS A 409 -9.90 5.64 33.78
CA HIS A 409 -9.28 6.96 33.67
C HIS A 409 -10.26 8.13 33.93
N SER A 410 -11.33 7.89 34.68
CA SER A 410 -12.30 8.90 35.12
C SER A 410 -12.98 9.66 33.99
N VAL A 411 -13.31 8.98 32.89
CA VAL A 411 -14.14 9.55 31.85
C VAL A 411 -15.58 9.77 32.35
N ASP A 412 -16.23 10.83 31.87
CA ASP A 412 -17.65 11.05 32.15
C ASP A 412 -18.54 10.05 31.40
N SER A 413 -19.08 9.05 32.12
CA SER A 413 -19.97 8.04 31.56
C SER A 413 -21.33 8.60 31.07
N ASN A 414 -21.66 9.84 31.45
CA ASN A 414 -22.90 10.52 31.09
C ASN A 414 -22.67 11.65 30.07
N ALA A 415 -21.49 11.80 29.54
CA ALA A 415 -21.24 12.73 28.45
C ALA A 415 -22.17 12.45 27.27
N SER A 416 -22.76 13.48 26.70
CA SER A 416 -23.68 13.36 25.58
C SER A 416 -23.14 14.03 24.32
N ASP A 417 -23.46 13.44 23.18
CA ASP A 417 -23.22 14.03 21.87
C ASP A 417 -24.16 15.19 21.53
N TYR A 418 -24.04 15.79 20.37
CA TYR A 418 -24.89 16.90 19.94
C TYR A 418 -26.37 16.54 19.79
N TRP A 419 -26.69 15.26 19.67
CA TRP A 419 -28.09 14.76 19.70
C TRP A 419 -28.56 14.41 21.09
N GLY A 420 -27.76 14.66 22.13
CA GLY A 420 -28.07 14.30 23.51
C GLY A 420 -27.94 12.81 23.83
N ARG A 421 -27.33 12.03 22.92
CA ARG A 421 -27.10 10.59 23.10
C ARG A 421 -25.86 10.38 23.96
N THR A 422 -25.94 9.47 24.92
CA THR A 422 -24.77 9.02 25.71
C THR A 422 -24.17 7.75 25.09
N ALA A 423 -22.99 7.36 25.54
CA ALA A 423 -22.37 6.09 25.14
C ALA A 423 -23.27 4.87 25.44
N LEU A 424 -24.11 4.94 26.51
CA LEU A 424 -25.09 3.91 26.82
C LEU A 424 -26.17 3.76 25.73
N HIS A 425 -26.64 4.86 25.12
CA HIS A 425 -27.55 4.79 23.96
C HIS A 425 -26.92 4.03 22.81
N GLU A 426 -25.64 4.36 22.50
CA GLU A 426 -24.91 3.75 21.41
C GLU A 426 -24.67 2.25 21.64
N ALA A 427 -24.19 1.86 22.82
CA ALA A 427 -24.01 0.46 23.21
C ALA A 427 -25.31 -0.33 23.17
N SER A 428 -26.41 0.30 23.62
CA SER A 428 -27.77 -0.31 23.63
C SER A 428 -28.31 -0.52 22.22
N SER A 429 -28.08 0.44 21.31
CA SER A 429 -28.48 0.33 19.90
C SER A 429 -27.73 -0.76 19.14
N LYS A 430 -26.56 -1.14 19.60
CA LYS A 430 -25.69 -2.19 19.02
C LYS A 430 -25.81 -3.55 19.72
N GLY A 431 -26.57 -3.64 20.79
CA GLY A 431 -26.76 -4.88 21.53
C GLY A 431 -25.54 -5.37 22.29
N GLN A 432 -24.65 -4.49 22.70
CA GLN A 432 -23.39 -4.83 23.36
C GLN A 432 -23.57 -5.07 24.85
N ILE A 433 -23.97 -6.27 25.22
CA ILE A 433 -24.34 -6.63 26.61
C ILE A 433 -23.22 -6.31 27.60
N ALA A 434 -21.96 -6.73 27.31
CA ALA A 434 -20.81 -6.51 28.19
C ALA A 434 -20.55 -5.02 28.43
N VAL A 435 -20.59 -4.21 27.37
CA VAL A 435 -20.38 -2.75 27.45
C VAL A 435 -21.53 -2.05 28.20
N VAL A 436 -22.78 -2.45 27.93
CA VAL A 436 -23.97 -1.93 28.65
C VAL A 436 -23.87 -2.25 30.15
N THR A 437 -23.54 -3.50 30.50
CA THR A 437 -23.34 -3.91 31.90
C THR A 437 -22.26 -3.04 32.56
N LEU A 438 -21.13 -2.89 31.92
CA LEU A 438 -20.02 -2.10 32.42
C LEU A 438 -20.40 -0.62 32.65
N PHE A 439 -21.16 -0.01 31.73
CA PHE A 439 -21.59 1.38 31.88
C PHE A 439 -22.57 1.53 33.06
N LEU A 440 -23.51 0.62 33.23
CA LEU A 440 -24.45 0.64 34.33
C LEU A 440 -23.76 0.46 35.69
N GLU A 441 -22.82 -0.48 35.79
CA GLU A 441 -21.97 -0.69 36.97
C GLU A 441 -21.13 0.53 37.36
N ARG A 442 -20.73 1.33 36.36
CA ARG A 442 -19.95 2.56 36.55
C ARG A 442 -20.81 3.83 36.63
N GLY A 443 -22.12 3.69 36.84
CA GLY A 443 -23.01 4.81 37.16
C GLY A 443 -23.54 5.61 35.96
N ALA A 444 -23.57 5.00 34.78
CA ALA A 444 -24.28 5.59 33.65
C ALA A 444 -25.78 5.71 33.96
N LYS A 445 -26.39 6.85 33.59
CA LYS A 445 -27.82 7.10 33.79
C LYS A 445 -28.64 6.22 32.86
N VAL A 446 -29.35 5.23 33.43
CA VAL A 446 -30.14 4.25 32.69
C VAL A 446 -31.24 4.89 31.85
N ASP A 447 -31.87 5.98 32.35
CA ASP A 447 -32.93 6.74 31.68
C ASP A 447 -32.44 8.07 31.10
N ALA A 448 -31.16 8.15 30.67
CA ALA A 448 -30.68 9.32 29.95
C ALA A 448 -31.53 9.57 28.69
N ARG A 449 -31.89 10.84 28.42
CA ARG A 449 -32.73 11.19 27.27
C ARG A 449 -31.96 11.93 26.20
N SER A 450 -32.07 11.46 24.97
CA SER A 450 -31.63 12.18 23.80
C SER A 450 -32.48 13.43 23.53
N LYS A 451 -32.07 14.31 22.63
CA LYS A 451 -32.87 15.48 22.21
C LYS A 451 -34.25 15.09 21.62
N LEU A 452 -34.35 13.88 21.07
CA LEU A 452 -35.62 13.32 20.58
C LEU A 452 -36.42 12.63 21.67
N GLY A 453 -35.95 12.66 22.92
CA GLY A 453 -36.59 12.00 24.05
C GLY A 453 -36.36 10.49 24.14
N SER A 454 -35.57 9.91 23.23
CA SER A 454 -35.26 8.47 23.21
C SER A 454 -34.34 8.11 24.37
N THR A 455 -34.61 6.98 25.04
CA THR A 455 -33.79 6.41 26.10
C THR A 455 -32.92 5.25 25.56
N PRO A 456 -31.87 4.81 26.28
CA PRO A 456 -31.12 3.59 25.92
C PRO A 456 -32.03 2.35 25.75
N LEU A 457 -33.12 2.26 26.58
CA LEU A 457 -34.11 1.20 26.46
C LEU A 457 -34.88 1.27 25.14
N ASP A 458 -35.24 2.47 24.70
CA ASP A 458 -35.93 2.67 23.41
C ASP A 458 -35.03 2.27 22.25
N GLU A 459 -33.73 2.60 22.32
CA GLU A 459 -32.76 2.19 21.29
C GLU A 459 -32.63 0.66 21.26
N ALA A 460 -32.49 -0.01 22.41
CA ALA A 460 -32.43 -1.47 22.46
C ALA A 460 -33.68 -2.14 21.90
N LYS A 461 -34.90 -1.60 22.24
CA LYS A 461 -36.20 -2.07 21.71
C LYS A 461 -36.29 -1.87 20.19
N ARG A 462 -35.89 -0.69 19.69
CA ARG A 462 -35.93 -0.33 18.26
C ARG A 462 -35.11 -1.29 17.39
N TYR A 463 -33.92 -1.70 17.87
CA TYR A 463 -33.00 -2.58 17.15
C TYR A 463 -33.16 -4.07 17.52
N GLY A 464 -34.12 -4.41 18.41
CA GLY A 464 -34.46 -5.79 18.72
C GLY A 464 -33.52 -6.53 19.67
N HIS A 465 -32.73 -5.80 20.47
CA HIS A 465 -31.75 -6.38 21.38
C HIS A 465 -32.37 -6.81 22.72
N SER A 466 -33.10 -7.94 22.73
CA SER A 466 -33.89 -8.41 23.86
C SER A 466 -33.10 -8.62 25.16
N GLU A 467 -31.88 -9.06 25.09
CA GLU A 467 -31.00 -9.25 26.26
C GLU A 467 -30.59 -7.92 26.88
N VAL A 468 -30.28 -6.92 26.05
CA VAL A 468 -30.01 -5.55 26.52
C VAL A 468 -31.25 -4.90 27.09
N VAL A 469 -32.44 -5.11 26.50
CA VAL A 469 -33.72 -4.66 27.03
C VAL A 469 -33.92 -5.21 28.44
N LYS A 470 -33.74 -6.51 28.64
CA LYS A 470 -33.86 -7.14 29.95
C LYS A 470 -32.84 -6.55 30.94
N LEU A 471 -31.59 -6.42 30.54
CA LEU A 471 -30.54 -5.87 31.38
C LEU A 471 -30.83 -4.44 31.84
N LEU A 472 -31.31 -3.56 30.96
CA LEU A 472 -31.69 -2.19 31.31
C LEU A 472 -32.86 -2.15 32.28
N LEU A 473 -33.90 -2.99 32.07
CA LEU A 473 -35.04 -3.12 33.00
C LEU A 473 -34.60 -3.63 34.37
N ASP A 474 -33.73 -4.63 34.43
CA ASP A 474 -33.17 -5.16 35.68
C ASP A 474 -32.37 -4.10 36.47
N HIS A 475 -31.83 -3.08 35.77
CA HIS A 475 -31.16 -1.92 36.37
C HIS A 475 -32.06 -0.68 36.56
N GLY A 476 -33.39 -0.88 36.45
CA GLY A 476 -34.37 0.14 36.80
C GLY A 476 -34.72 1.13 35.70
N ALA A 477 -34.51 0.75 34.41
CA ALA A 477 -34.99 1.57 33.30
C ALA A 477 -36.55 1.67 33.35
N ASP A 478 -37.07 2.87 33.11
CA ASP A 478 -38.49 3.14 33.04
C ASP A 478 -39.09 2.52 31.75
N ALA A 479 -39.92 1.47 31.94
CA ALA A 479 -40.53 0.75 30.82
C ALA A 479 -41.57 1.60 30.07
N ASP A 480 -42.15 2.59 30.74
CA ASP A 480 -43.24 3.43 30.25
C ASP A 480 -42.77 4.83 29.83
N ALA A 481 -41.45 5.07 29.79
CA ALA A 481 -40.85 6.31 29.34
C ALA A 481 -41.31 6.61 27.90
N GLN A 482 -42.31 7.48 27.74
CA GLN A 482 -42.82 7.85 26.40
C GLN A 482 -41.81 8.73 25.67
N MET A 483 -41.49 8.39 24.40
CA MET A 483 -40.84 9.32 23.46
C MET A 483 -41.74 10.56 23.32
N ASN A 484 -41.17 11.74 23.43
CA ASN A 484 -41.87 12.98 23.10
C ASN A 484 -42.19 12.95 21.59
N ASP A 485 -43.47 12.74 21.28
CA ASP A 485 -43.96 12.69 19.90
C ASP A 485 -43.97 14.12 19.32
N TYR A 486 -42.86 14.56 18.75
CA TYR A 486 -42.77 15.86 18.07
C TYR A 486 -43.58 15.95 16.76
N ARG A 487 -44.43 14.93 16.47
CA ARG A 487 -45.32 14.95 15.30
C ARG A 487 -46.59 15.77 15.51
N THR A 488 -46.83 16.34 16.70
CA THR A 488 -48.04 17.10 17.01
C THR A 488 -47.85 18.61 17.19
N ALA A 489 -46.68 19.16 16.84
CA ALA A 489 -46.43 20.60 16.87
C ALA A 489 -45.97 21.09 15.49
N SER A 490 -46.89 21.11 14.52
CA SER A 490 -46.75 21.85 13.25
C SER A 490 -48.02 22.60 12.94
#